data_e0845d41e162a030d514b007348071c6
#
_entry.id   e0845d41e162a030d514b007348071c6
#
_cell.length_a   1.000
_cell.length_b   1.000
_cell.length_c   1.000
_cell.angle_alpha   90.00
_cell.angle_beta   90.00
_cell.angle_gamma   90.00
#
_symmetry.space_group_name_H-M   'P 1'
#
loop_
_entity.id
_entity.type
_entity.pdbx_description
1 polymer ?
#
loop_
_entity_poly.entity_id
_entity_poly.type
_entity_poly.pdbx_seq_one_letter_code
_entity_poly.pdbx_strand_id
1 'polypeptide(L)'
;MIFRHWIISFALAQAIAPAAAQPASPPPPGNQCFSTTQFENWRAADARTIYIRVRGNHFYRLAMGGECSAALLPSAQLVTVFRGSNLVCSALDWDLKVRPGLHEIPEPCVVKTMTELSPAEVAALPVKARP
;
A
#
# COMPACT_ATOMS: atom_id res chain seq x y z
N MET A 1 -16.82 -4.61 80.35
CA MET A 1 -16.20 -5.41 79.25
C MET A 1 -16.70 -4.83 77.95
N ILE A 2 -15.83 -4.09 77.27
CA ILE A 2 -16.20 -3.36 76.05
C ILE A 2 -15.48 -4.05 74.87
N PHE A 3 -16.24 -4.76 74.02
CA PHE A 3 -15.73 -5.38 72.81
C PHE A 3 -15.69 -4.34 71.71
N ARG A 4 -14.48 -3.89 71.30
CA ARG A 4 -14.25 -3.01 70.12
C ARG A 4 -14.18 -3.91 68.88
N HIS A 5 -15.19 -3.81 68.01
CA HIS A 5 -15.18 -4.43 66.67
C HIS A 5 -14.30 -3.56 65.75
N TRP A 6 -13.25 -4.12 65.28
CA TRP A 6 -12.46 -3.55 64.19
C TRP A 6 -13.05 -3.99 62.85
N ILE A 7 -13.59 -3.06 62.12
CA ILE A 7 -14.05 -3.29 60.73
C ILE A 7 -12.85 -3.03 59.83
N ILE A 8 -12.28 -4.10 59.25
CA ILE A 8 -11.22 -3.99 58.22
C ILE A 8 -11.91 -3.81 56.87
N SER A 9 -11.91 -2.59 56.35
CA SER A 9 -12.38 -2.29 55.00
C SER A 9 -11.32 -2.68 53.99
N PHE A 10 -11.57 -3.75 53.25
CA PHE A 10 -10.78 -4.13 52.06
C PHE A 10 -11.16 -3.25 50.88
N ALA A 11 -10.33 -2.31 50.51
CA ALA A 11 -10.46 -1.57 49.26
C ALA A 11 -9.94 -2.46 48.09
N LEU A 12 -10.87 -2.94 47.24
CA LEU A 12 -10.54 -3.59 45.99
C LEU A 12 -10.06 -2.50 45.01
N ALA A 13 -8.77 -2.44 44.76
CA ALA A 13 -8.20 -1.66 43.67
C ALA A 13 -8.43 -2.42 42.34
N GLN A 14 -9.38 -1.93 41.53
CA GLN A 14 -9.58 -2.45 40.17
C GLN A 14 -8.51 -1.87 39.26
N ALA A 15 -7.60 -2.71 38.81
CA ALA A 15 -6.62 -2.37 37.80
C ALA A 15 -7.32 -2.30 36.43
N ILE A 16 -7.46 -1.08 35.89
CA ILE A 16 -7.91 -0.88 34.51
C ILE A 16 -6.74 -1.21 33.59
N ALA A 17 -6.78 -2.40 32.95
CA ALA A 17 -5.82 -2.77 31.92
C ALA A 17 -6.10 -1.93 30.67
N PRO A 18 -5.05 -1.30 30.05
CA PRO A 18 -5.22 -0.63 28.77
C PRO A 18 -5.63 -1.65 27.71
N ALA A 19 -6.75 -1.40 27.02
CA ALA A 19 -7.16 -2.19 25.88
C ALA A 19 -6.09 -2.08 24.78
N ALA A 20 -5.42 -3.17 24.50
CA ALA A 20 -4.49 -3.25 23.37
C ALA A 20 -5.30 -3.00 22.09
N ALA A 21 -4.96 -1.92 21.37
CA ALA A 21 -5.53 -1.65 20.06
C ALA A 21 -5.20 -2.82 19.14
N GLN A 22 -6.21 -3.58 18.73
CA GLN A 22 -6.06 -4.64 17.74
C GLN A 22 -5.65 -3.99 16.42
N PRO A 23 -4.63 -4.52 15.73
CA PRO A 23 -4.32 -4.06 14.38
C PRO A 23 -5.56 -4.25 13.52
N ALA A 24 -6.00 -3.19 12.87
CA ALA A 24 -7.14 -3.23 11.96
C ALA A 24 -6.90 -4.33 10.93
N SER A 25 -7.84 -5.25 10.80
CA SER A 25 -7.81 -6.27 9.75
C SER A 25 -7.71 -5.56 8.40
N PRO A 26 -6.87 -6.05 7.46
CA PRO A 26 -6.82 -5.47 6.14
C PRO A 26 -8.23 -5.50 5.54
N PRO A 27 -8.67 -4.43 4.87
CA PRO A 27 -9.98 -4.40 4.24
C PRO A 27 -10.10 -5.62 3.30
N PRO A 28 -11.28 -6.23 3.20
CA PRO A 28 -11.50 -7.31 2.25
C PRO A 28 -11.14 -6.81 0.85
N PRO A 29 -10.62 -7.69 -0.03
CA PRO A 29 -10.31 -7.31 -1.40
C PRO A 29 -11.62 -6.89 -2.08
N GLY A 30 -11.93 -5.60 -1.99
CA GLY A 30 -12.95 -4.97 -2.81
C GLY A 30 -12.51 -5.05 -4.27
N ASN A 31 -13.39 -4.75 -5.19
CA ASN A 31 -13.10 -4.72 -6.62
C ASN A 31 -11.90 -3.80 -6.89
N GLN A 32 -10.69 -4.34 -6.80
CA GLN A 32 -9.44 -3.60 -7.01
C GLN A 32 -9.17 -3.34 -8.50
N CYS A 33 -10.22 -3.43 -9.32
CA CYS A 33 -10.11 -3.21 -10.75
C CYS A 33 -10.22 -1.72 -11.08
N PHE A 34 -9.38 -1.26 -11.99
CA PHE A 34 -9.51 0.06 -12.60
C PHE A 34 -9.30 -0.03 -14.11
N SER A 35 -9.88 0.93 -14.83
CA SER A 35 -9.63 1.07 -16.27
C SER A 35 -8.25 1.69 -16.51
N THR A 36 -7.55 1.21 -17.53
CA THR A 36 -6.26 1.76 -17.97
C THR A 36 -6.30 3.25 -18.27
N THR A 37 -7.45 3.75 -18.71
CA THR A 37 -7.69 5.19 -18.99
C THR A 37 -7.77 6.03 -17.71
N GLN A 38 -7.85 5.40 -16.54
CA GLN A 38 -7.90 6.06 -15.24
C GLN A 38 -6.52 6.23 -14.61
N PHE A 39 -5.48 5.64 -15.20
CA PHE A 39 -4.11 5.80 -14.71
C PHE A 39 -3.67 7.26 -14.85
N GLU A 40 -3.14 7.85 -13.78
CA GLU A 40 -2.75 9.26 -13.73
C GLU A 40 -1.26 9.47 -13.50
N ASN A 41 -0.69 8.79 -12.51
CA ASN A 41 0.69 9.03 -12.11
C ASN A 41 1.30 7.81 -11.40
N TRP A 42 2.62 7.82 -11.24
CA TRP A 42 3.36 6.80 -10.53
C TRP A 42 4.64 7.33 -9.87
N ARG A 43 5.13 6.62 -8.85
CA ARG A 43 6.42 6.85 -8.20
C ARG A 43 7.00 5.53 -7.72
N ALA A 44 8.29 5.31 -7.94
CA ALA A 44 9.03 4.24 -7.29
C ALA A 44 9.50 4.71 -5.91
N ALA A 45 9.22 3.94 -4.89
CA ALA A 45 9.75 4.16 -3.54
C ALA A 45 11.15 3.55 -3.40
N ASP A 46 11.32 2.38 -3.99
CA ASP A 46 12.55 1.61 -4.05
C ASP A 46 12.53 0.70 -5.29
N ALA A 47 13.58 -0.11 -5.48
CA ALA A 47 13.69 -1.00 -6.64
C ALA A 47 12.64 -2.13 -6.69
N ARG A 48 11.86 -2.32 -5.62
CA ARG A 48 10.85 -3.38 -5.52
C ARG A 48 9.44 -2.88 -5.26
N THR A 49 9.27 -1.57 -5.11
CA THR A 49 7.97 -0.97 -4.76
C THR A 49 7.67 0.24 -5.64
N ILE A 50 6.59 0.15 -6.40
CA ILE A 50 6.05 1.25 -7.18
C ILE A 50 4.66 1.58 -6.67
N TYR A 51 4.39 2.86 -6.45
CA TYR A 51 3.05 3.38 -6.17
C TYR A 51 2.46 3.99 -7.42
N ILE A 52 1.19 3.72 -7.67
CA ILE A 52 0.43 4.33 -8.76
C ILE A 52 -0.78 5.04 -8.22
N ARG A 53 -1.18 6.10 -8.91
CA ARG A 53 -2.44 6.81 -8.68
C ARG A 53 -3.35 6.64 -9.89
N VAL A 54 -4.61 6.34 -9.62
CA VAL A 54 -5.68 6.29 -10.61
C VAL A 54 -6.76 7.30 -10.23
N ARG A 55 -7.64 7.60 -11.17
CA ARG A 55 -8.72 8.58 -10.99
C ARG A 55 -9.50 8.35 -9.69
N GLY A 56 -9.92 9.44 -9.05
CA GLY A 56 -10.71 9.39 -7.81
C GLY A 56 -9.87 9.19 -6.55
N ASN A 57 -8.57 9.49 -6.60
CA ASN A 57 -7.63 9.34 -5.49
C ASN A 57 -7.49 7.90 -4.98
N HIS A 58 -7.63 6.92 -5.88
CA HIS A 58 -7.27 5.55 -5.59
C HIS A 58 -5.78 5.33 -5.80
N PHE A 59 -5.13 4.73 -4.84
CA PHE A 59 -3.71 4.46 -4.88
C PHE A 59 -3.46 2.97 -4.74
N TYR A 60 -2.53 2.45 -5.52
CA TYR A 60 -2.14 1.05 -5.44
C TYR A 60 -0.65 0.94 -5.21
N ARG A 61 -0.28 -0.05 -4.41
CA ARG A 61 1.10 -0.50 -4.24
C ARG A 61 1.33 -1.70 -5.15
N LEU A 62 2.29 -1.58 -6.03
CA LEU A 62 2.79 -2.66 -6.86
C LEU A 62 4.08 -3.18 -6.22
N ALA A 63 4.07 -4.42 -5.75
CA ALA A 63 5.29 -5.09 -5.29
C ALA A 63 5.88 -5.89 -6.45
N MET A 64 7.17 -5.64 -6.74
CA MET A 64 7.87 -6.30 -7.82
C MET A 64 8.36 -7.69 -7.43
N GLY A 65 8.36 -8.63 -8.37
CA GLY A 65 8.91 -9.97 -8.19
C GLY A 65 10.44 -10.03 -8.23
N GLY A 66 11.08 -8.97 -8.73
CA GLY A 66 12.51 -8.77 -8.79
C GLY A 66 12.86 -7.29 -8.61
N GLU A 67 14.12 -6.93 -8.79
CA GLU A 67 14.55 -5.53 -8.78
C GLU A 67 14.20 -4.84 -10.10
N CYS A 68 13.64 -3.65 -9.99
CA CYS A 68 13.29 -2.76 -11.09
C CYS A 68 14.03 -1.42 -10.89
N SER A 69 15.35 -1.48 -10.86
CA SER A 69 16.20 -0.31 -10.53
C SER A 69 16.07 0.82 -11.55
N ALA A 70 15.70 0.52 -12.79
CA ALA A 70 15.42 1.51 -13.81
C ALA A 70 14.30 2.50 -13.41
N ALA A 71 13.35 2.05 -12.57
CA ALA A 71 12.26 2.89 -12.09
C ALA A 71 12.70 4.01 -11.13
N LEU A 72 13.91 3.93 -10.59
CA LEU A 72 14.45 4.95 -9.69
C LEU A 72 15.11 6.12 -10.42
N LEU A 73 15.32 6.01 -11.72
CA LEU A 73 15.96 7.06 -12.51
C LEU A 73 15.01 8.24 -12.70
N PRO A 74 15.51 9.48 -12.65
CA PRO A 74 14.66 10.68 -12.82
C PRO A 74 13.97 10.76 -14.19
N SER A 75 14.59 10.16 -15.24
CA SER A 75 14.08 10.11 -16.61
C SER A 75 13.22 8.89 -16.90
N ALA A 76 12.98 8.03 -15.90
CA ALA A 76 12.27 6.79 -16.08
C ALA A 76 10.83 7.02 -16.56
N GLN A 77 10.42 6.21 -17.53
CA GLN A 77 9.07 6.21 -18.07
C GLN A 77 8.45 4.83 -17.88
N LEU A 78 7.24 4.80 -17.36
CA LEU A 78 6.47 3.57 -17.24
C LEU A 78 5.84 3.26 -18.60
N VAL A 79 6.18 2.10 -19.14
CA VAL A 79 5.61 1.57 -20.37
C VAL A 79 4.87 0.31 -20.00
N THR A 80 3.58 0.30 -20.20
CA THR A 80 2.77 -0.87 -19.87
C THR A 80 1.93 -1.30 -21.05
N VAL A 81 1.88 -2.60 -21.28
CA VAL A 81 0.99 -3.22 -22.24
C VAL A 81 -0.04 -4.01 -21.45
N PHE A 82 -1.30 -3.69 -21.63
CA PHE A 82 -2.38 -4.40 -20.99
C PHE A 82 -2.80 -5.58 -21.85
N ARG A 83 -2.91 -6.75 -21.23
CA ARG A 83 -3.30 -7.99 -21.93
C ARG A 83 -4.81 -8.18 -21.79
N GLY A 84 -5.52 -8.15 -22.91
CA GLY A 84 -6.94 -8.44 -22.97
C GLY A 84 -7.83 -7.22 -22.83
N SER A 85 -8.53 -7.03 -21.71
CA SER A 85 -9.46 -5.93 -21.50
C SER A 85 -8.77 -4.64 -21.05
N ASN A 86 -9.48 -3.51 -21.13
CA ASN A 86 -9.03 -2.24 -20.57
C ASN A 86 -9.10 -2.20 -19.02
N LEU A 87 -9.36 -3.33 -18.38
CA LEU A 87 -9.55 -3.45 -16.95
C LEU A 87 -8.36 -4.15 -16.31
N VAL A 88 -7.78 -3.53 -15.32
CA VAL A 88 -6.68 -4.06 -14.51
C VAL A 88 -7.23 -4.45 -13.14
N CYS A 89 -7.26 -5.74 -12.84
CA CYS A 89 -7.80 -6.30 -11.61
C CYS A 89 -6.73 -6.97 -10.73
N SER A 90 -5.62 -7.35 -11.32
CA SER A 90 -4.59 -8.12 -10.65
C SER A 90 -3.19 -7.82 -11.18
N ALA A 91 -2.18 -8.34 -10.48
CA ALA A 91 -0.79 -8.28 -10.93
C ALA A 91 -0.57 -8.95 -12.30
N LEU A 92 -1.39 -9.95 -12.65
CA LEU A 92 -1.25 -10.70 -13.90
C LEU A 92 -1.71 -9.92 -15.14
N ASP A 93 -2.47 -8.86 -14.95
CA ASP A 93 -2.96 -8.01 -16.05
C ASP A 93 -1.87 -7.03 -16.55
N TRP A 94 -0.76 -6.91 -15.81
CA TRP A 94 0.34 -6.03 -16.13
C TRP A 94 1.41 -6.72 -16.98
N ASP A 95 1.77 -6.11 -18.10
CA ASP A 95 3.07 -6.28 -18.77
C ASP A 95 3.85 -4.99 -18.58
N LEU A 96 4.34 -4.79 -17.35
CA LEU A 96 5.01 -3.57 -16.94
C LEU A 96 6.45 -3.58 -17.41
N LYS A 97 6.84 -2.50 -18.09
CA LYS A 97 8.21 -2.21 -18.46
C LYS A 97 8.58 -0.80 -18.01
N VAL A 98 9.83 -0.60 -17.72
CA VAL A 98 10.37 0.73 -17.39
C VAL A 98 11.41 1.08 -18.43
N ARG A 99 11.28 2.21 -19.06
CA ARG A 99 12.26 2.79 -19.95
C ARG A 99 13.12 3.75 -19.14
N PRO A 100 14.44 3.52 -18.99
CA PRO A 100 15.33 4.40 -18.21
C PRO A 100 15.44 5.81 -18.77
N GLY A 101 15.39 5.96 -20.09
CA GLY A 101 15.47 7.23 -20.80
C GLY A 101 14.76 7.17 -22.15
N LEU A 102 14.63 8.32 -22.83
CA LEU A 102 13.83 8.47 -24.05
C LEU A 102 14.22 7.54 -25.20
N HIS A 103 15.50 7.20 -25.31
CA HIS A 103 16.04 6.40 -26.41
C HIS A 103 16.50 5.00 -25.96
N GLU A 104 16.23 4.63 -24.71
CA GLU A 104 16.66 3.36 -24.16
C GLU A 104 15.56 2.29 -24.34
N ILE A 105 16.00 1.04 -24.35
CA ILE A 105 15.11 -0.11 -24.48
C ILE A 105 14.36 -0.31 -23.15
N PRO A 106 13.04 -0.45 -23.17
CA PRO A 106 12.29 -0.73 -21.95
C PRO A 106 12.67 -2.06 -21.31
N GLU A 107 12.99 -2.03 -20.01
CA GLU A 107 13.30 -3.20 -19.21
C GLU A 107 12.04 -3.79 -18.58
N PRO A 108 11.86 -5.12 -18.56
CA PRO A 108 10.69 -5.73 -17.95
C PRO A 108 10.77 -5.65 -16.41
N CYS A 109 9.67 -5.24 -15.79
CA CYS A 109 9.49 -5.19 -14.34
C CYS A 109 8.27 -6.04 -13.97
N VAL A 110 8.50 -7.22 -13.43
CA VAL A 110 7.43 -8.17 -13.12
C VAL A 110 6.68 -7.74 -11.87
N VAL A 111 5.40 -7.43 -12.00
CA VAL A 111 4.51 -7.16 -10.86
C VAL A 111 4.13 -8.47 -10.22
N LYS A 112 4.45 -8.64 -8.93
CA LYS A 112 4.09 -9.83 -8.14
C LYS A 112 2.74 -9.66 -7.45
N THR A 113 2.50 -8.49 -6.85
CA THR A 113 1.23 -8.18 -6.19
C THR A 113 0.80 -6.75 -6.47
N MET A 114 -0.51 -6.55 -6.52
CA MET A 114 -1.15 -5.25 -6.58
C MET A 114 -2.12 -5.13 -5.40
N THR A 115 -1.99 -4.07 -4.62
CA THR A 115 -2.82 -3.86 -3.42
C THR A 115 -3.29 -2.42 -3.37
N GLU A 116 -4.59 -2.20 -3.25
CA GLU A 116 -5.13 -0.87 -3.02
C GLU A 116 -4.77 -0.39 -1.62
N LEU A 117 -4.37 0.89 -1.52
CA LEU A 117 -4.02 1.52 -0.26
C LEU A 117 -5.23 2.21 0.35
N SER A 118 -5.37 2.08 1.66
CA SER A 118 -6.33 2.87 2.43
C SER A 118 -5.89 4.35 2.50
N PRO A 119 -6.82 5.29 2.76
CA PRO A 119 -6.48 6.70 2.94
C PRO A 119 -5.40 6.95 4.01
N ALA A 120 -5.40 6.16 5.08
CA ALA A 120 -4.40 6.25 6.15
C ALA A 120 -3.00 5.82 5.66
N GLU A 121 -2.90 4.74 4.86
CA GLU A 121 -1.64 4.31 4.26
C GLU A 121 -1.12 5.34 3.27
N VAL A 122 -1.99 5.94 2.45
CA VAL A 122 -1.62 7.01 1.51
C VAL A 122 -1.08 8.22 2.27
N ALA A 123 -1.72 8.63 3.37
CA ALA A 123 -1.26 9.74 4.20
C ALA A 123 0.10 9.48 4.83
N ALA A 124 0.40 8.23 5.15
CA ALA A 124 1.68 7.80 5.73
C ALA A 124 2.82 7.68 4.69
N LEU A 125 2.54 7.74 3.39
CA LEU A 125 3.58 7.67 2.37
C LEU A 125 4.53 8.87 2.44
N PRO A 126 5.85 8.64 2.34
CA PRO A 126 6.81 9.73 2.16
C PRO A 126 6.44 10.59 0.94
N VAL A 127 6.63 11.91 1.04
CA VAL A 127 6.27 12.85 -0.06
C VAL A 127 6.90 12.45 -1.40
N LYS A 128 8.16 12.00 -1.39
CA LYS A 128 8.88 11.57 -2.60
C LYS A 128 8.32 10.29 -3.24
N ALA A 129 7.61 9.46 -2.48
CA ALA A 129 7.03 8.19 -2.94
C ALA A 129 5.54 8.32 -3.30
N ARG A 130 4.95 9.49 -3.05
CA ARG A 130 3.54 9.75 -3.35
C ARG A 130 3.38 10.18 -4.82
N PRO A 131 2.65 9.38 -5.65
CA PRO A 131 2.39 9.70 -7.05
C PRO A 131 1.39 10.83 -7.24
#